data_5b89a9b51f6bf3d5365acae327a05bdd
#
_entry.id   5b89a9b51f6bf3d5365acae327a05bdd
#
_cell.length_a   1.000
_cell.length_b   1.000
_cell.length_c   1.000
_cell.angle_alpha   90.00
_cell.angle_beta   90.00
_cell.angle_gamma   90.00
#
_symmetry.space_group_name_H-M   'P 1'
#
loop_
_entity.id
_entity.type
_entity.pdbx_description
1 polymer ?
#
loop_
_entity_poly.entity_id
_entity_poly.type
_entity_poly.pdbx_seq_one_letter_code
_entity_poly.pdbx_strand_id
1 'polypeptide(L)'
;MNRTRLKMIGTLALTLVGCAIAQQVSKHILGSEELKKAVPTEYFYRGQKAPVQLRNAVGFQLADGKMAIAALVDASGYSTAIQQKYQGLLITETKLNIGGSSLSPGQYGFGFAGDGKFNVMDVANNDVLSASYQTDQALQHAVPLKLIEDGNGYKLYAGKKWIAIKPE
;
A
#
# COMPACT_ATOMS: atom_id res chain seq x y z
N MET A 1 -11.27 -65.77 54.12
CA MET A 1 -10.11 -65.44 53.25
C MET A 1 -10.66 -64.97 51.87
N ASN A 2 -10.96 -63.71 51.76
CA ASN A 2 -11.47 -63.18 50.48
C ASN A 2 -10.61 -61.96 50.08
N ARG A 3 -9.87 -62.12 48.93
CA ARG A 3 -9.07 -61.07 48.37
C ARG A 3 -9.91 -60.34 47.33
N THR A 4 -10.31 -59.11 47.64
CA THR A 4 -10.98 -58.21 46.69
C THR A 4 -9.93 -57.54 45.79
N ARG A 5 -9.97 -57.79 44.52
CA ARG A 5 -9.12 -57.16 43.52
C ARG A 5 -9.73 -55.82 43.10
N LEU A 6 -9.06 -54.74 43.44
CA LEU A 6 -9.39 -53.38 43.03
C LEU A 6 -8.87 -53.17 41.58
N LYS A 7 -9.79 -52.96 40.63
CA LYS A 7 -9.45 -52.60 39.26
C LYS A 7 -9.28 -51.07 39.16
N MET A 8 -8.05 -50.61 38.95
CA MET A 8 -7.76 -49.23 38.59
C MET A 8 -8.12 -49.04 37.11
N ILE A 9 -9.11 -48.21 36.86
CA ILE A 9 -9.45 -47.73 35.52
C ILE A 9 -8.67 -46.42 35.35
N GLY A 10 -7.56 -46.48 34.58
CA GLY A 10 -6.81 -45.30 34.19
C GLY A 10 -7.50 -44.57 33.02
N THR A 11 -8.05 -43.39 33.29
CA THR A 11 -8.61 -42.51 32.26
C THR A 11 -7.47 -41.74 31.63
N LEU A 12 -7.13 -42.11 30.40
CA LEU A 12 -6.14 -41.38 29.57
C LEU A 12 -6.80 -40.13 28.98
N ALA A 13 -6.55 -38.96 29.57
CA ALA A 13 -6.99 -37.69 29.02
C ALA A 13 -6.04 -37.29 27.89
N LEU A 14 -6.51 -37.41 26.62
CA LEU A 14 -5.82 -36.96 25.45
C LEU A 14 -6.02 -35.42 25.27
N THR A 15 -5.07 -34.63 25.74
CA THR A 15 -5.06 -33.18 25.53
C THR A 15 -4.62 -32.88 24.10
N LEU A 16 -5.57 -32.52 23.21
CA LEU A 16 -5.30 -31.93 21.91
C LEU A 16 -4.75 -30.54 22.09
N VAL A 17 -3.44 -30.37 22.02
CA VAL A 17 -2.79 -29.07 21.87
C VAL A 17 -2.97 -28.61 20.43
N GLY A 18 -3.99 -27.77 20.19
CA GLY A 18 -4.16 -27.09 18.93
C GLY A 18 -3.05 -26.06 18.72
N CYS A 19 -2.03 -26.37 17.92
CA CYS A 19 -1.08 -25.39 17.42
C CYS A 19 -1.82 -24.40 16.50
N ALA A 20 -2.22 -23.26 17.03
CA ALA A 20 -2.58 -22.11 16.20
C ALA A 20 -1.30 -21.63 15.52
N ILE A 21 -1.12 -21.98 14.24
CA ILE A 21 -0.07 -21.40 13.40
C ILE A 21 -0.49 -19.95 13.15
N ALA A 22 0.00 -19.01 13.94
CA ALA A 22 -0.07 -17.59 13.61
C ALA A 22 0.73 -17.40 12.33
N GLN A 23 0.06 -17.12 11.21
CA GLN A 23 0.72 -16.71 9.98
C GLN A 23 1.46 -15.40 10.25
N GLN A 24 2.77 -15.48 10.35
CA GLN A 24 3.63 -14.33 10.53
C GLN A 24 3.65 -13.57 9.20
N VAL A 25 2.93 -12.45 9.14
CA VAL A 25 2.94 -11.56 7.98
C VAL A 25 4.34 -10.93 7.90
N SER A 26 5.05 -11.17 6.81
CA SER A 26 6.36 -10.57 6.57
C SER A 26 6.21 -9.27 5.77
N LYS A 27 7.08 -8.29 6.02
CA LYS A 27 7.17 -7.08 5.20
C LYS A 27 7.53 -7.48 3.77
N HIS A 28 6.72 -7.08 2.77
CA HIS A 28 6.98 -7.38 1.36
C HIS A 28 6.26 -6.40 0.42
N ILE A 29 6.72 -6.33 -0.83
CA ILE A 29 6.01 -5.66 -1.92
C ILE A 29 4.88 -6.58 -2.40
N LEU A 30 3.66 -6.02 -2.52
CA LEU A 30 2.47 -6.77 -2.90
C LEU A 30 2.58 -7.30 -4.34
N GLY A 31 2.27 -8.58 -4.51
CA GLY A 31 2.15 -9.22 -5.80
C GLY A 31 0.83 -8.90 -6.52
N SER A 32 0.72 -9.30 -7.78
CA SER A 32 -0.47 -9.01 -8.62
C SER A 32 -1.79 -9.53 -8.04
N GLU A 33 -1.78 -10.71 -7.40
CA GLU A 33 -3.00 -11.29 -6.82
C GLU A 33 -3.43 -10.58 -5.52
N GLU A 34 -2.48 -10.06 -4.76
CA GLU A 34 -2.76 -9.27 -3.56
C GLU A 34 -3.29 -7.89 -3.97
N LEU A 35 -2.67 -7.25 -4.97
CA LEU A 35 -3.13 -5.97 -5.51
C LEU A 35 -4.54 -6.05 -6.09
N LYS A 36 -4.91 -7.15 -6.78
CA LYS A 36 -6.28 -7.36 -7.27
C LYS A 36 -7.33 -7.37 -6.16
N LYS A 37 -6.95 -7.80 -4.96
CA LYS A 37 -7.86 -7.85 -3.80
C LYS A 37 -7.90 -6.52 -3.03
N ALA A 38 -6.79 -5.78 -3.02
CA ALA A 38 -6.64 -4.58 -2.22
C ALA A 38 -7.00 -3.28 -2.97
N VAL A 39 -6.79 -3.26 -4.30
CA VAL A 39 -6.99 -2.06 -5.12
C VAL A 39 -8.45 -1.96 -5.55
N PRO A 40 -9.14 -0.81 -5.29
CA PRO A 40 -10.49 -0.61 -5.77
C PRO A 40 -10.54 -0.49 -7.30
N THR A 41 -11.65 -0.87 -7.91
CA THR A 41 -11.85 -0.75 -9.37
C THR A 41 -12.10 0.69 -9.82
N GLU A 42 -12.64 1.52 -8.94
CA GLU A 42 -12.92 2.93 -9.15
C GLU A 42 -12.48 3.71 -7.92
N TYR A 43 -12.08 4.95 -8.10
CA TYR A 43 -11.76 5.86 -7.02
C TYR A 43 -12.57 7.15 -7.15
N PHE A 44 -13.18 7.55 -6.04
CA PHE A 44 -13.98 8.77 -5.97
C PHE A 44 -13.10 9.95 -5.57
N TYR A 45 -13.02 10.93 -6.46
CA TYR A 45 -12.20 12.11 -6.24
C TYR A 45 -12.94 13.35 -6.74
N ARG A 46 -13.05 14.38 -5.92
CA ARG A 46 -13.70 15.65 -6.24
C ARG A 46 -15.08 15.49 -6.91
N GLY A 47 -15.93 14.65 -6.35
CA GLY A 47 -17.30 14.45 -6.83
C GLY A 47 -17.44 13.58 -8.07
N GLN A 48 -16.36 13.03 -8.61
CA GLN A 48 -16.39 12.15 -9.79
C GLN A 48 -15.69 10.83 -9.49
N LYS A 49 -16.07 9.78 -10.21
CA LYS A 49 -15.39 8.49 -10.21
C LYS A 49 -14.38 8.42 -11.35
N ALA A 50 -13.20 7.88 -11.06
CA ALA A 50 -12.18 7.56 -12.04
C ALA A 50 -11.91 6.05 -12.00
N PRO A 51 -11.87 5.35 -13.16
CA PRO A 51 -11.43 3.98 -13.22
C PRO A 51 -9.98 3.83 -12.75
N VAL A 52 -9.71 2.83 -11.94
CA VAL A 52 -8.35 2.54 -11.44
C VAL A 52 -7.65 1.59 -12.39
N GLN A 53 -6.42 1.92 -12.76
CA GLN A 53 -5.60 1.12 -13.65
C GLN A 53 -4.84 0.04 -12.85
N LEU A 54 -5.47 -1.10 -12.59
CA LEU A 54 -4.88 -2.18 -11.78
C LEU A 54 -3.50 -2.63 -12.27
N ARG A 55 -3.22 -2.59 -13.59
CA ARG A 55 -1.90 -2.92 -14.15
C ARG A 55 -0.81 -1.92 -13.77
N ASN A 56 -1.21 -0.72 -13.37
CA ASN A 56 -0.38 0.36 -12.89
C ASN A 56 -0.64 0.60 -11.40
N ALA A 57 -0.72 -0.50 -10.63
CA ALA A 57 -0.84 -0.49 -9.20
C ALA A 57 0.40 -1.11 -8.56
N VAL A 58 0.78 -0.58 -7.40
CA VAL A 58 1.88 -1.06 -6.56
C VAL A 58 1.48 -0.93 -5.10
N GLY A 59 2.13 -1.67 -4.23
CA GLY A 59 1.90 -1.54 -2.80
C GLY A 59 2.89 -2.37 -2.01
N PHE A 60 2.87 -2.18 -0.71
CA PHE A 60 3.62 -3.00 0.23
C PHE A 60 2.77 -3.32 1.45
N GLN A 61 3.10 -4.42 2.10
CA GLN A 61 2.56 -4.80 3.39
C GLN A 61 3.66 -4.78 4.44
N LEU A 62 3.32 -4.31 5.63
CA LEU A 62 4.20 -4.31 6.80
C LEU A 62 4.03 -5.60 7.60
N ALA A 63 4.96 -5.88 8.51
CA ALA A 63 4.95 -7.07 9.37
C ALA A 63 3.73 -7.13 10.31
N ASP A 64 3.09 -6.01 10.61
CA ASP A 64 1.83 -5.92 11.37
C ASP A 64 0.57 -6.11 10.50
N GLY A 65 0.73 -6.39 9.21
CA GLY A 65 -0.35 -6.61 8.24
C GLY A 65 -0.88 -5.33 7.57
N LYS A 66 -0.50 -4.15 8.04
CA LYS A 66 -0.93 -2.88 7.42
C LYS A 66 -0.33 -2.70 6.05
N MET A 67 -1.09 -2.07 5.16
CA MET A 67 -0.71 -1.87 3.77
C MET A 67 -0.66 -0.40 3.39
N ALA A 68 0.15 -0.12 2.38
CA ALA A 68 0.03 1.09 1.58
C ALA A 68 0.02 0.70 0.10
N ILE A 69 -0.93 1.24 -0.66
CA ILE A 69 -1.11 0.98 -2.08
C ILE A 69 -1.20 2.29 -2.86
N ALA A 70 -0.62 2.30 -4.04
CA ALA A 70 -0.76 3.38 -5.01
C ALA A 70 -1.15 2.79 -6.36
N ALA A 71 -2.04 3.48 -7.09
CA ALA A 71 -2.43 3.06 -8.42
C ALA A 71 -2.71 4.29 -9.30
N LEU A 72 -2.40 4.20 -10.58
CA LEU A 72 -2.82 5.23 -11.54
C LEU A 72 -4.33 5.12 -11.79
N VAL A 73 -4.93 6.25 -12.13
CA VAL A 73 -6.35 6.33 -12.51
C VAL A 73 -6.49 6.87 -13.94
N ASP A 74 -7.64 6.61 -14.54
CA ASP A 74 -8.03 7.32 -15.75
C ASP A 74 -8.65 8.67 -15.36
N ALA A 75 -7.83 9.72 -15.44
CA ALA A 75 -8.23 11.08 -15.10
C ALA A 75 -8.84 11.85 -16.28
N SER A 76 -9.10 11.21 -17.45
CA SER A 76 -9.59 11.87 -18.66
C SER A 76 -10.91 12.62 -18.49
N GLY A 77 -11.74 12.20 -17.53
CA GLY A 77 -13.01 12.88 -17.18
C GLY A 77 -12.85 14.18 -16.39
N TYR A 78 -11.63 14.52 -15.94
CA TYR A 78 -11.38 15.73 -15.16
C TYR A 78 -10.87 16.88 -16.03
N SER A 79 -11.00 18.12 -15.54
CA SER A 79 -10.41 19.28 -16.21
C SER A 79 -8.88 19.16 -16.29
N THR A 80 -8.26 19.80 -17.29
CA THR A 80 -6.80 19.82 -17.50
C THR A 80 -6.05 20.24 -16.23
N ALA A 81 -6.55 21.23 -15.51
CA ALA A 81 -5.93 21.70 -14.26
C ALA A 81 -5.90 20.61 -13.18
N ILE A 82 -6.93 19.75 -13.10
CA ILE A 82 -6.94 18.60 -12.17
C ILE A 82 -6.01 17.51 -12.68
N GLN A 83 -6.05 17.16 -13.97
CA GLN A 83 -5.20 16.12 -14.53
C GLN A 83 -3.69 16.39 -14.33
N GLN A 84 -3.27 17.66 -14.29
CA GLN A 84 -1.88 18.03 -14.00
C GLN A 84 -1.42 17.67 -12.60
N LYS A 85 -2.33 17.63 -11.62
CA LYS A 85 -2.06 17.32 -10.22
C LYS A 85 -2.45 15.88 -9.85
N TYR A 86 -3.57 15.41 -10.38
CA TYR A 86 -4.19 14.12 -10.00
C TYR A 86 -3.92 13.07 -11.07
N GLN A 87 -3.05 12.12 -10.76
CA GLN A 87 -2.64 11.03 -11.64
C GLN A 87 -2.99 9.66 -11.08
N GLY A 88 -3.18 9.56 -9.76
CA GLY A 88 -3.45 8.29 -9.11
C GLY A 88 -4.02 8.44 -7.71
N LEU A 89 -4.39 7.29 -7.14
CA LEU A 89 -4.80 7.14 -5.75
C LEU A 89 -3.64 6.64 -4.90
N LEU A 90 -3.60 7.06 -3.65
CA LEU A 90 -2.73 6.56 -2.59
C LEU A 90 -3.61 6.23 -1.37
N ILE A 91 -3.62 4.98 -0.96
CA ILE A 91 -4.31 4.52 0.25
C ILE A 91 -3.26 3.98 1.20
N THR A 92 -3.26 4.42 2.45
CA THR A 92 -2.34 3.94 3.46
C THR A 92 -3.02 3.69 4.80
N GLU A 93 -2.74 2.56 5.40
CA GLU A 93 -3.20 2.17 6.74
C GLU A 93 -2.19 2.50 7.82
N THR A 94 -1.01 2.99 7.41
CA THR A 94 0.05 3.42 8.31
C THR A 94 0.48 4.84 8.00
N LYS A 95 1.12 5.49 8.96
CA LYS A 95 1.75 6.79 8.76
C LYS A 95 2.95 6.65 7.84
N LEU A 96 3.10 7.55 6.88
CA LEU A 96 4.17 7.55 5.90
C LEU A 96 4.99 8.83 5.99
N ASN A 97 6.30 8.71 5.83
CA ASN A 97 7.16 9.83 5.47
C ASN A 97 7.35 9.82 3.95
N ILE A 98 6.95 10.88 3.28
CA ILE A 98 7.05 11.03 1.82
C ILE A 98 7.93 12.23 1.51
N GLY A 99 9.13 11.97 0.99
CA GLY A 99 10.08 13.04 0.65
C GLY A 99 10.46 13.94 1.84
N GLY A 100 10.43 13.43 3.07
CA GLY A 100 10.72 14.16 4.29
C GLY A 100 9.48 14.73 5.01
N SER A 101 8.30 14.64 4.41
CA SER A 101 7.04 15.14 5.00
C SER A 101 6.15 13.99 5.46
N SER A 102 5.49 14.15 6.59
CA SER A 102 4.66 13.10 7.21
C SER A 102 3.23 13.13 6.65
N LEU A 103 2.70 11.94 6.30
CA LEU A 103 1.32 11.72 5.85
C LEU A 103 0.62 10.76 6.79
N SER A 104 -0.55 11.13 7.31
CA SER A 104 -1.37 10.26 8.15
C SER A 104 -2.02 9.12 7.35
N PRO A 105 -2.46 8.02 8.01
CA PRO A 105 -3.31 7.02 7.36
C PRO A 105 -4.53 7.66 6.72
N GLY A 106 -4.92 7.17 5.54
CA GLY A 106 -6.06 7.72 4.81
C GLY A 106 -6.06 7.36 3.33
N GLN A 107 -6.97 8.03 2.60
CA GLN A 107 -7.14 7.91 1.16
C GLN A 107 -6.90 9.26 0.50
N TYR A 108 -6.06 9.28 -0.52
CA TYR A 108 -5.56 10.49 -1.14
C TYR A 108 -5.48 10.35 -2.67
N GLY A 109 -5.57 11.48 -3.36
CA GLY A 109 -5.07 11.62 -4.72
C GLY A 109 -3.59 11.98 -4.70
N PHE A 110 -2.84 11.58 -5.72
CA PHE A 110 -1.47 12.01 -5.88
C PHE A 110 -1.11 12.32 -7.33
N GLY A 111 -0.02 13.05 -7.53
CA GLY A 111 0.58 13.24 -8.84
C GLY A 111 1.98 13.84 -8.79
N PHE A 112 2.76 13.54 -9.84
CA PHE A 112 4.07 14.12 -10.10
C PHE A 112 3.90 15.32 -11.01
N ALA A 113 3.74 16.50 -10.44
CA ALA A 113 3.50 17.74 -11.19
C ALA A 113 4.71 18.18 -12.02
N GLY A 114 4.48 19.05 -12.98
CA GLY A 114 5.54 19.55 -13.89
C GLY A 114 6.55 20.48 -13.23
N ASP A 115 6.21 21.04 -12.07
CA ASP A 115 7.03 21.96 -11.27
C ASP A 115 8.09 21.28 -10.36
N GLY A 116 8.28 19.97 -10.51
CA GLY A 116 9.22 19.21 -9.68
C GLY A 116 8.65 18.71 -8.36
N LYS A 117 7.33 18.81 -8.16
CA LYS A 117 6.65 18.44 -6.92
C LYS A 117 5.84 17.16 -7.06
N PHE A 118 5.93 16.31 -6.05
CA PHE A 118 4.99 15.24 -5.78
C PHE A 118 3.94 15.79 -4.82
N ASN A 119 2.72 15.88 -5.30
CA ASN A 119 1.61 16.41 -4.52
C ASN A 119 0.71 15.28 -4.05
N VAL A 120 0.24 15.37 -2.80
CA VAL A 120 -0.79 14.51 -2.21
C VAL A 120 -1.96 15.40 -1.83
N MET A 121 -3.15 15.02 -2.26
CA MET A 121 -4.38 15.79 -2.05
C MET A 121 -5.44 14.92 -1.37
N ASP A 122 -6.29 15.52 -0.56
CA ASP A 122 -7.48 14.85 -0.05
C ASP A 122 -8.53 14.62 -1.16
N VAL A 123 -9.60 13.91 -0.85
CA VAL A 123 -10.68 13.60 -1.80
C VAL A 123 -11.44 14.85 -2.30
N ALA A 124 -11.32 15.98 -1.61
CA ALA A 124 -11.87 17.27 -2.01
C ALA A 124 -10.91 18.11 -2.86
N ASN A 125 -9.70 17.61 -3.14
CA ASN A 125 -8.62 18.27 -3.89
C ASN A 125 -7.90 19.38 -3.10
N ASN A 126 -7.92 19.35 -1.77
CA ASN A 126 -7.05 20.19 -0.96
C ASN A 126 -5.66 19.58 -0.90
N ASP A 127 -4.64 20.41 -1.04
CA ASP A 127 -3.25 19.98 -0.93
C ASP A 127 -2.93 19.61 0.53
N VAL A 128 -2.56 18.34 0.76
CA VAL A 128 -2.21 17.77 2.08
C VAL A 128 -0.70 17.75 2.28
N LEU A 129 0.03 17.42 1.21
CA LEU A 129 1.49 17.31 1.22
C LEU A 129 2.05 17.68 -0.14
N SER A 130 3.17 18.37 -0.15
CA SER A 130 3.96 18.64 -1.35
C SER A 130 5.45 18.43 -1.03
N ALA A 131 6.11 17.58 -1.80
CA ALA A 131 7.53 17.25 -1.63
C ALA A 131 8.25 17.23 -2.98
N SER A 132 9.53 17.55 -3.00
CA SER A 132 10.31 17.49 -4.25
C SER A 132 10.59 16.05 -4.65
N TYR A 133 10.26 15.69 -5.88
CA TYR A 133 10.64 14.40 -6.45
C TYR A 133 12.03 14.48 -7.11
N GLN A 134 12.60 13.33 -7.38
CA GLN A 134 13.86 13.16 -8.11
C GLN A 134 13.59 12.61 -9.50
N THR A 135 14.53 12.82 -10.42
CA THR A 135 14.49 12.20 -11.75
C THR A 135 15.67 11.24 -11.88
N ASP A 136 15.38 10.00 -12.26
CA ASP A 136 16.38 8.98 -12.51
C ASP A 136 16.86 9.05 -13.95
N GLN A 137 18.04 9.62 -14.14
CA GLN A 137 18.69 9.78 -15.46
C GLN A 137 19.25 8.46 -16.00
N ALA A 138 19.49 7.47 -15.15
CA ALA A 138 20.00 6.17 -15.56
C ALA A 138 18.94 5.26 -16.19
N LEU A 139 17.66 5.52 -15.94
CA LEU A 139 16.56 4.81 -16.58
C LEU A 139 16.50 5.16 -18.08
N GLN A 140 16.75 4.16 -18.93
CA GLN A 140 16.65 4.33 -20.40
C GLN A 140 15.21 4.58 -20.83
N HIS A 141 14.25 3.87 -20.22
CA HIS A 141 12.82 3.98 -20.55
C HIS A 141 12.00 4.41 -19.33
N ALA A 142 10.95 5.20 -19.60
CA ALA A 142 9.96 5.51 -18.60
C ALA A 142 9.25 4.21 -18.14
N VAL A 143 9.08 4.05 -16.83
CA VAL A 143 8.33 2.93 -16.27
C VAL A 143 6.91 3.39 -15.88
N PRO A 144 5.89 2.52 -15.96
CA PRO A 144 4.62 2.82 -15.29
C PRO A 144 4.88 2.94 -13.79
N LEU A 145 3.82 2.95 -12.99
CA LEU A 145 4.00 2.98 -11.56
C LEU A 145 4.83 1.76 -11.10
N LYS A 146 5.91 2.02 -10.35
CA LYS A 146 6.81 0.98 -9.84
C LYS A 146 7.26 1.31 -8.43
N LEU A 147 7.32 0.29 -7.58
CA LEU A 147 7.85 0.40 -6.22
C LEU A 147 9.14 -0.42 -6.11
N ILE A 148 10.18 0.18 -5.56
CA ILE A 148 11.48 -0.48 -5.35
C ILE A 148 11.86 -0.30 -3.87
N GLU A 149 12.30 -1.36 -3.21
CA GLU A 149 12.84 -1.26 -1.86
C GLU A 149 14.12 -0.42 -1.84
N ASP A 150 14.24 0.46 -0.85
CA ASP A 150 15.39 1.34 -0.64
C ASP A 150 15.64 1.48 0.86
N GLY A 151 16.55 0.68 1.38
CA GLY A 151 16.83 0.62 2.82
C GLY A 151 15.60 0.27 3.65
N ASN A 152 15.22 1.15 4.56
CA ASN A 152 14.03 0.98 5.42
C ASN A 152 12.72 1.45 4.79
N GLY A 153 12.75 1.88 3.52
CA GLY A 153 11.60 2.42 2.80
C GLY A 153 11.53 1.92 1.37
N TYR A 154 10.94 2.77 0.54
CA TYR A 154 10.68 2.47 -0.87
C TYR A 154 10.90 3.71 -1.73
N LYS A 155 11.22 3.51 -2.99
CA LYS A 155 11.12 4.51 -4.05
C LYS A 155 9.89 4.24 -4.90
N LEU A 156 8.97 5.18 -4.95
CA LEU A 156 7.81 5.16 -5.85
C LEU A 156 8.16 5.87 -7.14
N TYR A 157 8.18 5.15 -8.23
CA TYR A 157 8.44 5.66 -9.58
C TYR A 157 7.14 5.88 -10.36
N ALA A 158 7.12 6.94 -11.16
CA ALA A 158 6.18 7.14 -12.27
C ALA A 158 6.95 7.79 -13.43
N GLY A 159 7.07 7.09 -14.55
CA GLY A 159 8.00 7.47 -15.62
C GLY A 159 9.46 7.35 -15.16
N LYS A 160 10.21 8.44 -15.29
CA LYS A 160 11.58 8.57 -14.76
C LYS A 160 11.63 9.31 -13.40
N LYS A 161 10.48 9.79 -12.92
CA LYS A 161 10.36 10.52 -11.65
C LYS A 161 10.20 9.54 -10.50
N TRP A 162 10.76 9.86 -9.34
CA TRP A 162 10.56 9.04 -8.13
C TRP A 162 10.55 9.89 -6.86
N ILE A 163 9.87 9.37 -5.86
CA ILE A 163 9.82 9.94 -4.50
C ILE A 163 10.10 8.84 -3.48
N ALA A 164 10.82 9.19 -2.41
CA ALA A 164 11.04 8.27 -1.29
C ALA A 164 9.78 8.18 -0.43
N ILE A 165 9.39 6.97 -0.06
CA ILE A 165 8.30 6.65 0.86
C ILE A 165 8.84 5.75 1.95
N LYS A 166 8.62 6.13 3.20
CA LYS A 166 9.05 5.36 4.37
C LYS A 166 7.89 5.20 5.35
N PRO A 167 7.53 3.99 5.79
CA PRO A 167 6.60 3.77 6.90
C PRO A 167 7.16 4.35 8.20
N GLU A 168 6.29 4.93 9.03
CA GLU A 168 6.59 5.44 10.37
C GLU A 168 5.85 4.64 11.45
#